data_ebac767486522cb3b5dc17378ad6c1d2
#
_entry.id   ebac767486522cb3b5dc17378ad6c1d2
#
_cell.length_a   1.000
_cell.length_b   1.000
_cell.length_c   1.000
_cell.angle_alpha   90.00
_cell.angle_beta   90.00
_cell.angle_gamma   90.00
#
_symmetry.space_group_name_H-M   'P 1'
#
loop_
_entity.id
_entity.type
_entity.pdbx_description
1 polymer ?
#
loop_
_entity_poly.entity_id
_entity_poly.type
_entity_poly.pdbx_seq_one_letter_code
_entity_poly.pdbx_strand_id
1 'polypeptide(L)'
;PASETMQHICVRFADMRVDMRAGIPARKFMQMEDEIASIASCIGAAWAGAKSMTATSGPGLSLMLENIGYAIITETPCVIVDVQRAGPSTGQATRPAQGDVMQTRWGAHGDYEIIVLSPWSTQEMYSQTIRAFNLAERLRVPVILLADEAVGHLRENLEVTTPVRTYIRTSGDVEGPSVGSGIPPMPHFGSVDKLLITGSTHDEWGYRRTSSPEAQASLTEHLRSKILSHASEIIETEALLCDEYHLDALLIAYGFSARSARGAVATARRDGMRVGLLRLKTLWPFADEAIRELAQRSTHI
;
A
#
# COMPACT_ATOMS: atom_id res chain seq x y z
N PRO A 1 6.36 5.24 16.88
CA PRO A 1 4.92 5.45 16.53
C PRO A 1 4.23 4.13 16.21
N ALA A 2 4.78 3.32 15.28
CA ALA A 2 4.16 2.05 14.89
C ALA A 2 3.98 1.10 16.08
N SER A 3 4.99 0.94 16.93
CA SER A 3 4.97 0.06 18.10
C SER A 3 3.94 0.47 19.16
N GLU A 4 3.80 1.75 19.45
CA GLU A 4 2.82 2.24 20.43
C GLU A 4 1.38 2.03 19.96
N THR A 5 1.10 2.33 18.68
CA THR A 5 -0.21 2.07 18.08
C THR A 5 -0.55 0.58 18.13
N MET A 6 0.42 -0.29 17.83
CA MET A 6 0.24 -1.73 17.87
C MET A 6 0.01 -2.25 19.28
N GLN A 7 0.65 -1.70 20.30
CA GLN A 7 0.41 -2.06 21.71
C GLN A 7 -1.03 -1.72 22.13
N HIS A 8 -1.55 -0.54 21.77
CA HIS A 8 -2.93 -0.17 22.04
C HIS A 8 -3.94 -1.08 21.35
N ILE A 9 -3.67 -1.48 20.11
CA ILE A 9 -4.48 -2.46 19.39
C ILE A 9 -4.44 -3.80 20.11
N CYS A 10 -3.24 -4.27 20.53
CA CYS A 10 -3.05 -5.53 21.23
C CYS A 10 -3.93 -5.64 22.47
N VAL A 11 -3.92 -4.64 23.34
CA VAL A 11 -4.72 -4.61 24.56
C VAL A 11 -6.21 -4.74 24.25
N ARG A 12 -6.71 -4.04 23.22
CA ARG A 12 -8.13 -4.13 22.84
C ARG A 12 -8.51 -5.46 22.19
N PHE A 13 -7.59 -6.07 21.44
CA PHE A 13 -7.85 -7.36 20.80
C PHE A 13 -7.72 -8.55 21.73
N ALA A 14 -6.89 -8.45 22.79
CA ALA A 14 -6.77 -9.49 23.82
C ALA A 14 -8.09 -9.75 24.56
N ASP A 15 -8.94 -8.72 24.69
CA ASP A 15 -10.25 -8.81 25.34
C ASP A 15 -11.36 -9.38 24.43
N MET A 16 -11.10 -9.55 23.12
CA MET A 16 -12.08 -10.10 22.19
C MET A 16 -12.05 -11.63 22.21
N ARG A 17 -12.87 -12.23 23.06
CA ARG A 17 -13.06 -13.68 23.10
C ARG A 17 -13.54 -14.20 21.76
N VAL A 18 -12.87 -15.25 21.28
CA VAL A 18 -13.23 -15.99 20.07
C VAL A 18 -14.63 -16.57 20.22
N ASP A 19 -15.57 -16.17 19.38
CA ASP A 19 -16.81 -16.94 19.22
C ASP A 19 -16.52 -18.17 18.36
N MET A 20 -16.12 -19.24 19.04
CA MET A 20 -15.81 -20.53 18.43
C MET A 20 -17.02 -21.18 17.76
N ARG A 21 -18.25 -20.68 17.99
CA ARG A 21 -19.47 -21.23 17.43
C ARG A 21 -19.79 -20.77 16.02
N ALA A 22 -19.21 -19.64 15.60
CA ALA A 22 -19.49 -19.06 14.29
C ALA A 22 -18.52 -19.50 13.18
N GLY A 23 -17.47 -20.26 13.49
CA GLY A 23 -16.45 -20.68 12.51
C GLY A 23 -15.64 -19.54 11.91
N ILE A 24 -15.86 -18.31 12.34
CA ILE A 24 -15.13 -17.13 11.89
C ILE A 24 -13.90 -16.99 12.78
N PRO A 25 -12.66 -17.00 12.23
CA PRO A 25 -11.48 -16.73 13.03
C PRO A 25 -11.64 -15.35 13.65
N ALA A 26 -11.71 -15.29 14.97
CA ALA A 26 -11.71 -14.04 15.67
C ALA A 26 -10.45 -13.26 15.27
N ARG A 27 -10.59 -11.94 15.28
CA ARG A 27 -9.50 -11.00 15.08
C ARG A 27 -8.31 -11.44 15.93
N LYS A 28 -7.14 -11.60 15.32
CA LYS A 28 -5.93 -12.03 16.02
C LYS A 28 -4.90 -10.92 15.95
N PHE A 29 -4.29 -10.64 17.07
CA PHE A 29 -3.07 -9.87 17.16
C PHE A 29 -1.94 -10.81 17.58
N MET A 30 -0.79 -10.69 16.90
CA MET A 30 0.42 -11.42 17.24
C MET A 30 1.57 -10.43 17.33
N GLN A 31 2.25 -10.40 18.46
CA GLN A 31 3.51 -9.67 18.58
C GLN A 31 4.61 -10.57 18.04
N MET A 32 5.31 -10.10 17.00
CA MET A 32 6.45 -10.78 16.41
C MET A 32 7.73 -10.09 16.88
N GLU A 33 8.79 -10.88 17.07
CA GLU A 33 10.07 -10.36 17.54
C GLU A 33 10.86 -9.63 16.44
N ASP A 34 10.59 -9.98 15.17
CA ASP A 34 11.28 -9.36 14.04
C ASP A 34 10.33 -9.12 12.84
N GLU A 35 10.77 -8.27 11.94
CA GLU A 35 10.00 -7.85 10.78
C GLU A 35 9.88 -8.94 9.71
N ILE A 36 10.87 -9.82 9.58
CA ILE A 36 10.85 -10.95 8.62
C ILE A 36 9.75 -11.93 9.01
N ALA A 37 9.68 -12.30 10.29
CA ALA A 37 8.63 -13.17 10.81
C ALA A 37 7.25 -12.49 10.74
N SER A 38 7.21 -11.18 10.96
CA SER A 38 5.97 -10.40 10.91
C SER A 38 5.32 -10.44 9.53
N ILE A 39 6.06 -10.10 8.48
CA ILE A 39 5.53 -10.13 7.10
C ILE A 39 5.24 -11.56 6.64
N ALA A 40 6.07 -12.55 6.99
CA ALA A 40 5.82 -13.95 6.67
C ALA A 40 4.52 -14.46 7.30
N SER A 41 4.22 -14.03 8.54
CA SER A 41 2.96 -14.35 9.21
C SER A 41 1.75 -13.72 8.52
N CYS A 42 1.89 -12.49 8.00
CA CYS A 42 0.84 -11.85 7.21
C CYS A 42 0.56 -12.61 5.91
N ILE A 43 1.60 -13.05 5.21
CA ILE A 43 1.49 -13.84 3.99
C ILE A 43 0.77 -15.17 4.28
N GLY A 44 1.20 -15.90 5.29
CA GLY A 44 0.54 -17.15 5.71
C GLY A 44 -0.92 -16.96 6.14
N ALA A 45 -1.23 -15.87 6.84
CA ALA A 45 -2.60 -15.52 7.22
C ALA A 45 -3.48 -15.25 5.98
N ALA A 46 -2.93 -14.59 4.95
CA ALA A 46 -3.65 -14.35 3.70
C ALA A 46 -3.95 -15.67 2.97
N TRP A 47 -3.04 -16.63 2.96
CA TRP A 47 -3.29 -17.98 2.40
C TRP A 47 -4.34 -18.76 3.19
N ALA A 48 -4.45 -18.50 4.49
CA ALA A 48 -5.52 -19.05 5.33
C ALA A 48 -6.87 -18.31 5.20
N GLY A 49 -6.98 -17.34 4.29
CA GLY A 49 -8.22 -16.60 4.02
C GLY A 49 -8.42 -15.33 4.87
N ALA A 50 -7.48 -14.97 5.73
CA ALA A 50 -7.59 -13.78 6.56
C ALA A 50 -7.09 -12.52 5.82
N LYS A 51 -7.65 -11.36 6.19
CA LYS A 51 -7.06 -10.05 5.88
C LYS A 51 -5.98 -9.77 6.92
N SER A 52 -4.77 -9.49 6.47
CA SER A 52 -3.60 -9.35 7.34
C SER A 52 -2.87 -8.03 7.12
N MET A 53 -2.31 -7.51 8.20
CA MET A 53 -1.55 -6.27 8.19
C MET A 53 -0.38 -6.35 9.18
N THR A 54 0.74 -5.74 8.79
CA THR A 54 1.85 -5.46 9.70
C THR A 54 2.20 -3.98 9.66
N ALA A 55 2.85 -3.48 10.70
CA ALA A 55 3.33 -2.11 10.76
C ALA A 55 4.80 -2.06 11.16
N THR A 56 5.56 -1.23 10.46
CA THR A 56 7.01 -1.08 10.62
C THR A 56 7.44 0.37 10.41
N SER A 57 8.74 0.61 10.44
CA SER A 57 9.36 1.92 10.25
C SER A 57 10.79 1.77 9.76
N GLY A 58 11.16 2.42 8.66
CA GLY A 58 12.54 2.52 8.16
C GLY A 58 13.27 1.18 7.99
N PRO A 59 14.25 0.84 8.86
CA PRO A 59 15.03 -0.40 8.71
C PRO A 59 14.20 -1.66 8.78
N GLY A 60 13.03 -1.66 9.44
CA GLY A 60 12.13 -2.80 9.44
C GLY A 60 11.52 -3.05 8.07
N LEU A 61 11.21 -2.00 7.29
CA LEU A 61 10.81 -2.17 5.89
C LEU A 61 11.91 -2.84 5.08
N SER A 62 13.18 -2.45 5.30
CA SER A 62 14.34 -3.08 4.62
C SER A 62 14.41 -4.59 4.88
N LEU A 63 14.12 -5.03 6.10
CA LEU A 63 14.08 -6.45 6.45
C LEU A 63 12.92 -7.21 5.82
N MET A 64 11.83 -6.51 5.49
CA MET A 64 10.64 -7.12 4.86
C MET A 64 10.76 -7.30 3.35
N LEU A 65 11.73 -6.67 2.68
CA LEU A 65 11.76 -6.52 1.21
C LEU A 65 11.71 -7.85 0.46
N GLU A 66 12.43 -8.88 0.90
CA GLU A 66 12.39 -10.20 0.26
C GLU A 66 10.99 -10.81 0.34
N ASN A 67 10.37 -10.76 1.51
CA ASN A 67 9.00 -11.26 1.68
C ASN A 67 7.95 -10.41 0.92
N ILE A 68 8.20 -9.11 0.72
CA ILE A 68 7.35 -8.28 -0.13
C ILE A 68 7.46 -8.76 -1.59
N GLY A 69 8.67 -8.99 -2.09
CA GLY A 69 8.90 -9.59 -3.41
C GLY A 69 8.23 -10.96 -3.56
N TYR A 70 8.32 -11.79 -2.51
CA TYR A 70 7.64 -13.08 -2.46
C TYR A 70 6.10 -12.94 -2.48
N ALA A 71 5.54 -11.99 -1.74
CA ALA A 71 4.11 -11.71 -1.78
C ALA A 71 3.64 -11.20 -3.15
N ILE A 72 4.48 -10.44 -3.85
CA ILE A 72 4.19 -9.97 -5.22
C ILE A 72 4.14 -11.13 -6.21
N ILE A 73 5.18 -11.96 -6.25
CA ILE A 73 5.23 -13.08 -7.22
C ILE A 73 4.18 -14.15 -6.96
N THR A 74 3.80 -14.35 -5.69
CA THR A 74 2.73 -15.29 -5.29
C THR A 74 1.33 -14.66 -5.32
N GLU A 75 1.23 -13.42 -5.75
CA GLU A 75 -0.01 -12.65 -5.80
C GLU A 75 -0.80 -12.72 -4.47
N THR A 76 -0.09 -12.50 -3.37
CA THR A 76 -0.63 -12.63 -2.01
C THR A 76 -0.98 -11.26 -1.44
N PRO A 77 -2.26 -11.00 -1.16
CA PRO A 77 -2.70 -9.71 -0.61
C PRO A 77 -2.32 -9.56 0.86
N CYS A 78 -1.71 -8.44 1.21
CA CYS A 78 -1.50 -8.00 2.58
C CYS A 78 -1.33 -6.48 2.62
N VAL A 79 -1.43 -5.88 3.81
CA VAL A 79 -1.20 -4.45 4.00
C VAL A 79 0.04 -4.27 4.87
N ILE A 80 0.95 -3.40 4.42
CA ILE A 80 2.15 -3.03 5.17
C ILE A 80 2.07 -1.55 5.47
N VAL A 81 2.06 -1.19 6.74
CA VAL A 81 2.14 0.21 7.17
C VAL A 81 3.60 0.53 7.45
N ASP A 82 4.19 1.40 6.64
CA ASP A 82 5.51 1.96 6.91
C ASP A 82 5.37 3.40 7.41
N VAL A 83 5.82 3.63 8.65
CA VAL A 83 5.86 4.97 9.24
C VAL A 83 7.27 5.51 9.06
N GLN A 84 7.46 6.31 8.01
CA GLN A 84 8.76 6.85 7.62
C GLN A 84 9.44 7.62 8.73
N ARG A 85 10.72 7.39 8.89
CA ARG A 85 11.56 8.11 9.85
C ARG A 85 12.92 8.47 9.27
N ALA A 86 13.66 9.33 9.96
CA ALA A 86 14.99 9.72 9.51
C ALA A 86 15.97 8.53 9.55
N GLY A 87 16.60 8.24 8.42
CA GLY A 87 17.69 7.28 8.21
C GLY A 87 19.02 7.99 8.01
N PRO A 88 20.09 7.27 7.57
CA PRO A 88 20.10 5.85 7.22
C PRO A 88 20.22 4.93 8.45
N SER A 89 20.02 3.61 8.23
CA SER A 89 20.05 2.55 9.27
C SER A 89 19.04 2.86 10.38
N THR A 90 19.40 2.66 11.64
CA THR A 90 18.56 3.00 12.80
C THR A 90 18.16 4.48 12.80
N GLY A 91 19.03 5.35 12.31
CA GLY A 91 18.78 6.76 12.14
C GLY A 91 18.26 7.46 13.40
N GLN A 92 17.21 8.25 13.24
CA GLN A 92 16.54 8.95 14.34
C GLN A 92 15.11 8.43 14.47
N ALA A 93 14.90 7.46 15.34
CA ALA A 93 13.67 6.68 15.46
C ALA A 93 12.37 7.48 15.66
N THR A 94 12.46 8.71 16.15
CA THR A 94 11.31 9.60 16.45
C THR A 94 11.38 10.92 15.69
N ARG A 95 12.09 10.98 14.57
CA ARG A 95 12.21 12.19 13.76
C ARG A 95 11.65 11.96 12.36
N PRO A 96 10.85 12.89 11.85
CA PRO A 96 10.23 12.77 10.54
C PRO A 96 11.26 12.84 9.42
N ALA A 97 11.06 12.02 8.40
CA ALA A 97 11.72 12.11 7.12
C ALA A 97 10.84 11.42 6.05
N GLN A 98 11.07 11.74 4.79
CA GLN A 98 10.37 11.15 3.65
C GLN A 98 11.41 10.47 2.73
N GLY A 99 12.13 9.48 3.27
CA GLY A 99 13.23 8.78 2.58
C GLY A 99 12.86 7.44 1.96
N ASP A 100 11.71 6.87 2.30
CA ASP A 100 11.40 5.48 1.97
C ASP A 100 10.62 5.31 0.65
N VAL A 101 10.27 6.40 -0.04
CA VAL A 101 9.48 6.40 -1.30
C VAL A 101 10.07 5.48 -2.36
N MET A 102 11.35 5.61 -2.64
CA MET A 102 12.01 4.79 -3.68
C MET A 102 12.16 3.36 -3.23
N GLN A 103 12.38 3.12 -1.94
CA GLN A 103 12.47 1.79 -1.36
C GLN A 103 11.14 1.04 -1.46
N THR A 104 10.01 1.72 -1.27
CA THR A 104 8.68 1.09 -1.43
C THR A 104 8.42 0.62 -2.85
N ARG A 105 9.05 1.24 -3.86
CA ARG A 105 8.90 0.86 -5.28
C ARG A 105 9.94 -0.13 -5.76
N TRP A 106 11.20 0.10 -5.39
CA TRP A 106 12.36 -0.58 -5.97
C TRP A 106 13.14 -1.42 -4.94
N GLY A 107 12.59 -1.60 -3.74
CA GLY A 107 13.29 -2.27 -2.65
C GLY A 107 13.45 -3.77 -2.85
N ALA A 108 12.46 -4.46 -3.39
CA ALA A 108 12.60 -5.85 -3.84
C ALA A 108 13.29 -5.88 -5.21
N HIS A 109 13.94 -6.98 -5.55
CA HIS A 109 14.59 -7.17 -6.84
C HIS A 109 13.59 -7.60 -7.92
N GLY A 110 13.95 -7.40 -9.19
CA GLY A 110 13.13 -7.77 -10.35
C GLY A 110 12.13 -6.70 -10.78
N ASP A 111 11.31 -7.06 -11.77
CA ASP A 111 10.33 -6.16 -12.39
C ASP A 111 8.93 -6.48 -11.89
N TYR A 112 8.30 -5.51 -11.25
CA TYR A 112 6.95 -5.59 -10.70
C TYR A 112 6.29 -4.22 -10.58
N GLU A 113 5.00 -4.20 -10.31
CA GLU A 113 4.27 -3.01 -9.83
C GLU A 113 3.77 -3.25 -8.41
N ILE A 114 3.63 -2.15 -7.66
CA ILE A 114 3.14 -2.15 -6.29
C ILE A 114 2.23 -0.94 -6.06
N ILE A 115 1.35 -1.04 -5.07
CA ILE A 115 0.48 0.08 -4.70
C ILE A 115 0.99 0.70 -3.40
N VAL A 116 1.23 2.01 -3.44
CA VAL A 116 1.69 2.79 -2.29
C VAL A 116 0.79 4.00 -2.10
N LEU A 117 0.13 4.07 -0.95
CA LEU A 117 -0.78 5.13 -0.57
C LEU A 117 -0.15 6.02 0.51
N SER A 118 -0.38 7.33 0.45
CA SER A 118 0.20 8.26 1.41
C SER A 118 -0.86 9.16 2.07
N PRO A 119 -1.24 8.86 3.32
CA PRO A 119 -2.14 9.68 4.11
C PRO A 119 -1.43 10.93 4.68
N TRP A 120 -2.18 12.02 4.89
CA TRP A 120 -1.66 13.23 5.53
C TRP A 120 -2.34 13.59 6.85
N SER A 121 -3.28 12.80 7.31
CA SER A 121 -4.09 13.07 8.51
C SER A 121 -4.55 11.78 9.18
N THR A 122 -5.00 11.87 10.42
CA THR A 122 -5.60 10.75 11.15
C THR A 122 -6.84 10.19 10.43
N GLN A 123 -7.66 11.08 9.83
CA GLN A 123 -8.83 10.66 9.06
C GLN A 123 -8.42 9.85 7.82
N GLU A 124 -7.36 10.25 7.15
CA GLU A 124 -6.87 9.50 5.99
C GLU A 124 -6.13 8.21 6.36
N MET A 125 -5.44 8.17 7.50
CA MET A 125 -4.93 6.90 8.02
C MET A 125 -6.04 5.87 8.14
N TYR A 126 -7.20 6.26 8.64
CA TYR A 126 -8.37 5.39 8.72
C TYR A 126 -8.92 5.00 7.34
N SER A 127 -9.25 5.97 6.51
CA SER A 127 -9.89 5.72 5.21
C SER A 127 -8.96 5.01 4.21
N GLN A 128 -7.68 5.38 4.16
CA GLN A 128 -6.69 4.75 3.29
C GLN A 128 -6.32 3.34 3.76
N THR A 129 -6.38 3.04 5.06
CA THR A 129 -6.21 1.66 5.53
C THR A 129 -7.32 0.75 4.99
N ILE A 130 -8.58 1.20 5.05
CA ILE A 130 -9.69 0.44 4.46
C ILE A 130 -9.49 0.25 2.96
N ARG A 131 -9.08 1.33 2.27
CA ARG A 131 -8.80 1.30 0.84
C ARG A 131 -7.65 0.36 0.50
N ALA A 132 -6.57 0.38 1.30
CA ALA A 132 -5.41 -0.50 1.13
C ALA A 132 -5.83 -1.98 1.19
N PHE A 133 -6.64 -2.37 2.17
CA PHE A 133 -7.18 -3.73 2.23
C PHE A 133 -8.04 -4.07 1.01
N ASN A 134 -8.90 -3.17 0.56
CA ASN A 134 -9.76 -3.42 -0.59
C ASN A 134 -8.95 -3.57 -1.88
N LEU A 135 -7.94 -2.74 -2.10
CA LEU A 135 -7.04 -2.84 -3.25
C LEU A 135 -6.20 -4.10 -3.20
N ALA A 136 -5.62 -4.43 -2.02
CA ALA A 136 -4.83 -5.65 -1.85
C ALA A 136 -5.63 -6.90 -2.19
N GLU A 137 -6.82 -7.03 -1.61
CA GLU A 137 -7.70 -8.18 -1.83
C GLU A 137 -8.20 -8.28 -3.27
N ARG A 138 -8.57 -7.14 -3.87
CA ARG A 138 -9.11 -7.11 -5.23
C ARG A 138 -8.05 -7.40 -6.29
N LEU A 139 -6.85 -6.83 -6.12
CA LEU A 139 -5.79 -6.92 -7.10
C LEU A 139 -4.73 -7.99 -6.78
N ARG A 140 -4.91 -8.72 -5.68
CA ARG A 140 -3.98 -9.75 -5.23
C ARG A 140 -2.52 -9.26 -5.24
N VAL A 141 -2.26 -8.22 -4.47
CA VAL A 141 -0.95 -7.56 -4.37
C VAL A 141 -0.76 -7.01 -2.96
N PRO A 142 0.47 -7.01 -2.40
CA PRO A 142 0.73 -6.24 -1.19
C PRO A 142 0.53 -4.75 -1.44
N VAL A 143 -0.10 -4.05 -0.48
CA VAL A 143 -0.29 -2.59 -0.54
C VAL A 143 0.45 -1.96 0.63
N ILE A 144 1.27 -0.94 0.34
CA ILE A 144 2.01 -0.19 1.36
C ILE A 144 1.24 1.09 1.67
N LEU A 145 0.97 1.31 2.95
CA LEU A 145 0.49 2.57 3.48
C LEU A 145 1.71 3.33 4.03
N LEU A 146 2.22 4.25 3.23
CA LEU A 146 3.43 5.02 3.52
C LEU A 146 3.05 6.29 4.28
N ALA A 147 3.11 6.24 5.59
CA ALA A 147 2.79 7.34 6.48
C ALA A 147 4.06 8.08 6.94
N ASP A 148 3.92 9.36 7.21
CA ASP A 148 4.98 10.12 7.87
C ASP A 148 4.96 9.90 9.38
N GLU A 149 6.10 9.92 10.01
CA GLU A 149 6.22 9.90 11.47
C GLU A 149 5.39 11.01 12.12
N ALA A 150 5.41 12.22 11.54
CA ALA A 150 4.59 13.33 12.01
C ALA A 150 3.09 13.02 11.96
N VAL A 151 2.61 12.33 10.91
CA VAL A 151 1.20 11.90 10.80
C VAL A 151 0.89 10.82 11.83
N GLY A 152 1.84 9.89 12.06
CA GLY A 152 1.69 8.82 13.05
C GLY A 152 1.53 9.31 14.49
N HIS A 153 2.00 10.52 14.81
CA HIS A 153 1.86 11.15 16.13
C HIS A 153 0.70 12.16 16.24
N LEU A 154 0.01 12.45 15.12
CA LEU A 154 -1.12 13.39 15.16
C LEU A 154 -2.26 12.87 16.04
N ARG A 155 -2.87 13.80 16.77
CA ARG A 155 -4.13 13.59 17.50
C ARG A 155 -5.16 14.52 16.92
N GLU A 156 -6.07 13.98 16.15
CA GLU A 156 -7.13 14.71 15.45
C GLU A 156 -8.48 14.03 15.70
N ASN A 157 -9.55 14.74 15.49
CA ASN A 157 -10.88 14.15 15.49
C ASN A 157 -11.00 13.15 14.33
N LEU A 158 -11.62 12.02 14.61
CA LEU A 158 -11.86 10.95 13.64
C LEU A 158 -13.37 10.73 13.50
N GLU A 159 -13.85 10.82 12.26
CA GLU A 159 -15.19 10.39 11.90
C GLU A 159 -15.13 8.94 11.41
N VAL A 160 -15.76 8.04 12.15
CA VAL A 160 -15.83 6.62 11.80
C VAL A 160 -17.03 6.37 10.91
N THR A 161 -16.77 6.05 9.64
CA THR A 161 -17.82 5.70 8.67
C THR A 161 -18.35 4.31 8.93
N THR A 162 -19.67 4.18 9.07
CA THR A 162 -20.35 2.89 9.19
C THR A 162 -21.54 2.84 8.24
N PRO A 163 -21.80 1.69 7.55
CA PRO A 163 -20.97 0.48 7.51
C PRO A 163 -19.71 0.67 6.66
N VAL A 164 -18.63 0.01 7.06
CA VAL A 164 -17.39 -0.05 6.27
C VAL A 164 -17.60 -1.03 5.11
N ARG A 165 -17.42 -0.55 3.88
CA ARG A 165 -17.46 -1.41 2.69
C ARG A 165 -16.11 -2.12 2.53
N THR A 166 -16.12 -3.44 2.66
CA THR A 166 -14.93 -4.27 2.47
C THR A 166 -15.09 -5.18 1.27
N TYR A 167 -14.03 -5.28 0.46
CA TYR A 167 -13.96 -6.28 -0.60
C TYR A 167 -13.71 -7.66 0.02
N ILE A 168 -14.43 -8.66 -0.48
CA ILE A 168 -14.24 -10.06 -0.07
C ILE A 168 -13.76 -10.81 -1.31
N ARG A 169 -12.61 -11.48 -1.19
CA ARG A 169 -12.08 -12.33 -2.25
C ARG A 169 -13.08 -13.40 -2.63
N THR A 170 -13.19 -13.66 -3.92
CA THR A 170 -13.92 -14.81 -4.42
C THR A 170 -13.04 -16.05 -4.33
N SER A 171 -13.57 -17.11 -3.72
CA SER A 171 -12.98 -18.44 -3.68
C SER A 171 -13.55 -19.34 -4.78
N GLY A 172 -13.92 -18.75 -5.92
CA GLY A 172 -14.53 -19.52 -7.01
C GLY A 172 -13.58 -20.47 -7.70
N ASP A 173 -14.12 -21.41 -8.48
CA ASP A 173 -13.38 -22.39 -9.27
C ASP A 173 -12.26 -21.69 -10.06
N VAL A 174 -11.03 -22.16 -9.85
CA VAL A 174 -9.87 -21.72 -10.62
C VAL A 174 -9.90 -22.41 -11.96
N GLU A 175 -10.95 -22.17 -12.74
CA GLU A 175 -11.01 -22.58 -14.14
C GLU A 175 -10.41 -21.46 -15.00
N GLY A 176 -9.10 -21.47 -15.13
CA GLY A 176 -8.43 -20.60 -16.08
C GLY A 176 -7.07 -20.08 -15.60
N PRO A 177 -6.17 -19.83 -16.54
CA PRO A 177 -4.84 -19.32 -16.23
C PRO A 177 -4.85 -17.84 -15.83
N SER A 178 -3.87 -17.46 -15.03
CA SER A 178 -3.54 -16.05 -14.78
C SER A 178 -2.87 -15.45 -16.00
N VAL A 179 -3.63 -14.78 -16.88
CA VAL A 179 -3.12 -14.26 -18.15
C VAL A 179 -3.39 -12.76 -18.26
N GLY A 180 -2.40 -12.03 -18.72
CA GLY A 180 -2.51 -10.60 -18.98
C GLY A 180 -2.86 -9.79 -17.71
N SER A 181 -3.83 -8.88 -17.81
CA SER A 181 -4.33 -8.07 -16.69
C SER A 181 -5.39 -8.76 -15.83
N GLY A 182 -5.73 -10.02 -16.13
CA GLY A 182 -6.72 -10.79 -15.38
C GLY A 182 -6.28 -11.02 -13.93
N ILE A 183 -7.25 -11.03 -13.00
CA ILE A 183 -6.99 -11.29 -11.59
C ILE A 183 -7.66 -12.62 -11.26
N PRO A 184 -6.87 -13.70 -11.09
CA PRO A 184 -7.42 -15.02 -10.83
C PRO A 184 -8.07 -15.04 -9.42
N PRO A 185 -9.08 -15.89 -9.20
CA PRO A 185 -9.60 -16.12 -7.86
C PRO A 185 -8.50 -16.65 -6.94
N MET A 186 -8.63 -16.40 -5.65
CA MET A 186 -7.68 -16.87 -4.64
C MET A 186 -8.43 -17.65 -3.56
N PRO A 187 -8.57 -18.98 -3.71
CA PRO A 187 -9.06 -19.81 -2.64
C PRO A 187 -8.11 -19.77 -1.43
N HIS A 188 -8.52 -20.29 -0.30
CA HIS A 188 -7.68 -20.39 0.89
C HIS A 188 -7.28 -21.82 1.19
N PHE A 189 -6.19 -22.02 1.88
CA PHE A 189 -5.79 -23.36 2.34
C PHE A 189 -6.88 -23.99 3.21
N GLY A 190 -7.20 -25.23 2.89
CA GLY A 190 -8.29 -25.97 3.55
C GLY A 190 -9.66 -25.82 2.88
N SER A 191 -9.81 -25.00 1.82
CA SER A 191 -11.01 -24.99 0.99
C SER A 191 -11.07 -26.19 0.03
N VAL A 192 -12.22 -26.39 -0.61
CA VAL A 192 -12.37 -27.41 -1.65
C VAL A 192 -11.46 -27.12 -2.84
N ASP A 193 -11.39 -25.87 -3.25
CA ASP A 193 -10.50 -25.39 -4.31
C ASP A 193 -9.06 -25.31 -3.80
N LYS A 194 -8.12 -25.75 -4.64
CA LYS A 194 -6.72 -25.79 -4.25
C LYS A 194 -6.01 -24.50 -4.64
N LEU A 195 -5.32 -23.90 -3.68
CA LEU A 195 -4.41 -22.79 -3.92
C LEU A 195 -3.01 -23.35 -4.16
N LEU A 196 -2.44 -23.09 -5.34
CA LEU A 196 -1.04 -23.38 -5.65
C LEU A 196 -0.20 -22.11 -5.41
N ILE A 197 0.82 -22.24 -4.58
CA ILE A 197 1.75 -21.13 -4.27
C ILE A 197 3.12 -21.48 -4.79
N THR A 198 3.63 -20.67 -5.73
CA THR A 198 4.95 -20.88 -6.34
C THR A 198 5.76 -19.58 -6.28
N GLY A 199 6.77 -19.55 -5.44
CA GLY A 199 7.66 -18.38 -5.22
C GLY A 199 8.78 -18.24 -6.23
N SER A 200 8.83 -19.07 -7.27
CA SER A 200 9.79 -18.96 -8.38
C SER A 200 9.03 -18.78 -9.70
N THR A 201 9.73 -18.48 -10.79
CA THR A 201 9.11 -18.36 -12.10
C THR A 201 8.18 -19.55 -12.38
N HIS A 202 6.95 -19.25 -12.70
CA HIS A 202 5.89 -20.23 -12.97
C HIS A 202 5.05 -19.80 -14.19
N ASP A 203 4.34 -20.76 -14.75
CA ASP A 203 3.39 -20.52 -15.82
C ASP A 203 2.05 -19.95 -15.27
N GLU A 204 1.13 -19.68 -16.17
CA GLU A 204 -0.20 -19.14 -15.87
C GLU A 204 -1.05 -20.03 -14.96
N TRP A 205 -0.66 -21.29 -14.79
CA TRP A 205 -1.31 -22.25 -13.88
C TRP A 205 -0.63 -22.36 -12.52
N GLY A 206 0.48 -21.62 -12.32
CA GLY A 206 1.29 -21.67 -11.11
C GLY A 206 2.33 -22.79 -11.07
N TYR A 207 2.51 -23.56 -12.15
CA TYR A 207 3.54 -24.60 -12.19
C TYR A 207 4.91 -24.02 -12.49
N ARG A 208 5.91 -24.45 -11.74
CA ARG A 208 7.28 -23.97 -11.81
C ARG A 208 7.88 -24.14 -13.20
N ARG A 209 8.46 -23.07 -13.77
CA ARG A 209 9.06 -22.98 -15.12
C ARG A 209 10.37 -22.18 -15.12
N THR A 210 11.25 -22.42 -14.17
CA THR A 210 12.46 -21.60 -13.94
C THR A 210 13.48 -21.59 -15.08
N SER A 211 13.36 -22.50 -16.05
CA SER A 211 14.24 -22.56 -17.24
C SER A 211 13.61 -21.97 -18.50
N SER A 212 12.39 -21.42 -18.43
CA SER A 212 11.71 -20.82 -19.59
C SER A 212 11.76 -19.28 -19.53
N PRO A 213 12.49 -18.64 -20.48
CA PRO A 213 12.45 -17.19 -20.63
C PRO A 213 11.05 -16.65 -20.95
N GLU A 214 10.25 -17.41 -21.69
CA GLU A 214 8.88 -17.06 -22.10
C GLU A 214 7.96 -17.01 -20.87
N ALA A 215 8.07 -18.01 -19.98
CA ALA A 215 7.31 -18.01 -18.72
C ALA A 215 7.71 -16.82 -17.82
N GLN A 216 9.00 -16.49 -17.76
CA GLN A 216 9.47 -15.32 -17.01
C GLN A 216 8.90 -14.01 -17.58
N ALA A 217 8.94 -13.84 -18.90
CA ALA A 217 8.42 -12.65 -19.57
C ALA A 217 6.91 -12.51 -19.37
N SER A 218 6.16 -13.60 -19.53
CA SER A 218 4.71 -13.63 -19.33
C SER A 218 4.32 -13.30 -17.89
N LEU A 219 5.01 -13.89 -16.91
CA LEU A 219 4.77 -13.63 -15.49
C LEU A 219 5.04 -12.16 -15.13
N THR A 220 6.18 -11.62 -15.56
CA THR A 220 6.55 -10.23 -15.31
C THR A 220 5.53 -9.26 -15.92
N GLU A 221 5.11 -9.51 -17.16
CA GLU A 221 4.09 -8.70 -17.81
C GLU A 221 2.74 -8.82 -17.10
N HIS A 222 2.34 -9.99 -16.66
CA HIS A 222 1.13 -10.18 -15.86
C HIS A 222 1.17 -9.38 -14.54
N LEU A 223 2.25 -9.49 -13.76
CA LEU A 223 2.39 -8.79 -12.48
C LEU A 223 2.34 -7.27 -12.63
N ARG A 224 2.84 -6.73 -13.76
CA ARG A 224 2.81 -5.31 -14.07
C ARG A 224 1.47 -4.86 -14.64
N SER A 225 0.99 -5.52 -15.70
CA SER A 225 -0.22 -5.13 -16.40
C SER A 225 -1.46 -5.22 -15.53
N LYS A 226 -1.53 -6.17 -14.61
CA LYS A 226 -2.57 -6.30 -13.58
C LYS A 226 -2.78 -5.02 -12.77
N ILE A 227 -1.71 -4.31 -12.43
CA ILE A 227 -1.78 -3.06 -11.67
C ILE A 227 -1.98 -1.86 -12.60
N LEU A 228 -1.20 -1.78 -13.69
CA LEU A 228 -1.23 -0.64 -14.59
C LEU A 228 -2.56 -0.49 -15.34
N SER A 229 -3.22 -1.58 -15.69
CA SER A 229 -4.55 -1.54 -16.30
C SER A 229 -5.65 -0.98 -15.38
N HIS A 230 -5.41 -0.97 -14.06
CA HIS A 230 -6.28 -0.39 -13.05
C HIS A 230 -5.75 0.95 -12.51
N ALA A 231 -4.73 1.53 -13.14
CA ALA A 231 -4.08 2.76 -12.66
C ALA A 231 -5.08 3.90 -12.44
N SER A 232 -6.04 4.10 -13.32
CA SER A 232 -7.07 5.14 -13.21
C SER A 232 -7.96 5.01 -11.96
N GLU A 233 -8.12 3.80 -11.41
CA GLU A 233 -8.87 3.56 -10.18
C GLU A 233 -7.97 3.62 -8.93
N ILE A 234 -6.67 3.34 -9.10
CA ILE A 234 -5.69 3.29 -8.02
C ILE A 234 -5.13 4.69 -7.74
N ILE A 235 -4.81 5.45 -8.79
CA ILE A 235 -4.17 6.75 -8.65
C ILE A 235 -5.18 7.77 -8.14
N GLU A 236 -4.89 8.33 -6.97
CA GLU A 236 -5.60 9.46 -6.41
C GLU A 236 -4.64 10.62 -6.21
N THR A 237 -5.04 11.78 -6.70
CA THR A 237 -4.41 13.08 -6.47
C THR A 237 -5.43 14.10 -5.98
N GLU A 238 -4.95 15.19 -5.42
CA GLU A 238 -5.78 16.32 -5.04
C GLU A 238 -5.13 17.61 -5.53
N ALA A 239 -5.78 18.29 -6.47
CA ALA A 239 -5.33 19.57 -6.99
C ALA A 239 -5.98 20.71 -6.19
N LEU A 240 -5.19 21.50 -5.50
CA LEU A 240 -5.64 22.62 -4.68
C LEU A 240 -5.21 23.94 -5.33
N LEU A 241 -6.18 24.80 -5.61
CA LEU A 241 -5.96 26.11 -6.24
C LEU A 241 -5.21 26.00 -7.60
N CYS A 242 -5.57 24.98 -8.38
CA CYS A 242 -4.98 24.71 -9.70
C CYS A 242 -5.94 25.01 -10.87
N ASP A 243 -7.07 25.69 -10.63
CA ASP A 243 -8.12 25.91 -11.63
C ASP A 243 -7.77 27.00 -12.66
N GLU A 244 -6.73 27.79 -12.40
CA GLU A 244 -6.31 28.87 -13.30
C GLU A 244 -5.60 28.34 -14.54
N TYR A 245 -5.78 29.06 -15.68
CA TYR A 245 -5.16 28.69 -16.94
C TYR A 245 -3.64 28.62 -16.86
N HIS A 246 -3.02 29.50 -16.04
CA HIS A 246 -1.57 29.55 -15.86
C HIS A 246 -1.21 29.78 -14.39
N LEU A 247 -0.26 28.98 -13.88
CA LEU A 247 0.28 29.09 -12.53
C LEU A 247 1.69 29.70 -12.56
N ASP A 248 1.97 30.60 -11.63
CA ASP A 248 3.34 31.11 -11.43
C ASP A 248 4.23 30.02 -10.84
N ALA A 249 3.66 29.17 -9.93
CA ALA A 249 4.35 28.00 -9.42
C ALA A 249 3.35 26.87 -9.07
N LEU A 250 3.79 25.64 -9.27
CA LEU A 250 3.11 24.42 -8.84
C LEU A 250 3.97 23.72 -7.77
N LEU A 251 3.41 23.51 -6.59
CA LEU A 251 4.02 22.63 -5.61
C LEU A 251 3.48 21.21 -5.81
N ILE A 252 4.37 20.21 -5.79
CA ILE A 252 4.01 18.79 -5.81
C ILE A 252 4.51 18.17 -4.52
N ALA A 253 3.60 17.61 -3.72
CA ALA A 253 3.95 17.09 -2.41
C ALA A 253 3.01 15.95 -1.98
N TYR A 254 3.45 15.18 -0.99
CA TYR A 254 2.65 14.13 -0.38
C TYR A 254 2.73 14.20 1.16
N GLY A 255 1.89 13.42 1.85
CA GLY A 255 1.95 13.24 3.28
C GLY A 255 1.97 14.56 4.06
N PHE A 256 2.78 14.63 5.11
CA PHE A 256 2.88 15.81 5.96
C PHE A 256 3.46 17.04 5.25
N SER A 257 4.36 16.83 4.29
CA SER A 257 4.89 17.93 3.46
C SER A 257 3.79 18.63 2.67
N ALA A 258 2.80 17.89 2.17
CA ALA A 258 1.65 18.48 1.50
C ALA A 258 0.77 19.32 2.44
N ARG A 259 0.66 18.97 3.71
CA ARG A 259 -0.03 19.81 4.72
C ARG A 259 0.66 21.16 4.90
N SER A 260 1.99 21.15 5.01
CA SER A 260 2.80 22.36 5.09
C SER A 260 2.70 23.19 3.82
N ALA A 261 2.80 22.56 2.65
CA ALA A 261 2.66 23.20 1.34
C ALA A 261 1.29 23.89 1.18
N ARG A 262 0.20 23.29 1.67
CA ARG A 262 -1.12 23.93 1.65
C ARG A 262 -1.13 25.28 2.36
N GLY A 263 -0.46 25.37 3.50
CA GLY A 263 -0.29 26.64 4.23
C GLY A 263 0.52 27.68 3.46
N ALA A 264 1.63 27.25 2.84
CA ALA A 264 2.48 28.10 2.01
C ALA A 264 1.73 28.63 0.79
N VAL A 265 0.99 27.78 0.07
CA VAL A 265 0.14 28.19 -1.07
C VAL A 265 -0.90 29.21 -0.64
N ALA A 266 -1.59 29.00 0.47
CA ALA A 266 -2.58 29.97 0.97
C ALA A 266 -1.97 31.32 1.30
N THR A 267 -0.72 31.36 1.77
CA THR A 267 0.02 32.61 2.01
C THR A 267 0.42 33.29 0.71
N ALA A 268 1.06 32.57 -0.21
CA ALA A 268 1.47 33.09 -1.52
C ALA A 268 0.27 33.65 -2.32
N ARG A 269 -0.89 33.00 -2.23
CA ARG A 269 -2.14 33.47 -2.88
C ARG A 269 -2.61 34.80 -2.28
N ARG A 270 -2.49 35.02 -0.99
CA ARG A 270 -2.82 36.31 -0.35
C ARG A 270 -1.89 37.43 -0.84
N ASP A 271 -0.64 37.08 -1.16
CA ASP A 271 0.36 38.00 -1.70
C ASP A 271 0.23 38.21 -3.24
N GLY A 272 -0.82 37.66 -3.85
CA GLY A 272 -1.15 37.84 -5.26
C GLY A 272 -0.47 36.88 -6.24
N MET A 273 0.26 35.88 -5.75
CA MET A 273 0.90 34.88 -6.60
C MET A 273 -0.08 33.74 -6.96
N ARG A 274 -0.07 33.28 -8.20
CA ARG A 274 -0.89 32.16 -8.67
C ARG A 274 -0.18 30.83 -8.40
N VAL A 275 -0.14 30.41 -7.15
CA VAL A 275 0.51 29.16 -6.75
C VAL A 275 -0.54 28.09 -6.54
N GLY A 276 -0.32 26.89 -7.07
CA GLY A 276 -1.13 25.69 -6.87
C GLY A 276 -0.38 24.60 -6.11
N LEU A 277 -1.12 23.63 -5.61
CA LEU A 277 -0.57 22.43 -4.99
C LEU A 277 -1.22 21.19 -5.62
N LEU A 278 -0.40 20.33 -6.22
CA LEU A 278 -0.80 18.97 -6.55
C LEU A 278 -0.33 18.04 -5.41
N ARG A 279 -1.28 17.51 -4.70
CA ARG A 279 -1.03 16.54 -3.66
C ARG A 279 -1.15 15.12 -4.20
N LEU A 280 -0.14 14.29 -3.97
CA LEU A 280 -0.15 12.87 -4.32
C LEU A 280 -0.69 12.08 -3.11
N LYS A 281 -1.85 11.43 -3.28
CA LYS A 281 -2.44 10.50 -2.31
C LYS A 281 -2.03 9.06 -2.60
N THR A 282 -1.76 8.75 -3.88
CA THR A 282 -1.10 7.54 -4.35
C THR A 282 0.27 7.91 -4.87
N LEU A 283 1.31 7.22 -4.39
CA LEU A 283 2.69 7.41 -4.83
C LEU A 283 3.08 6.42 -5.93
N TRP A 284 2.59 5.19 -5.82
CA TRP A 284 2.77 4.15 -6.84
C TRP A 284 1.45 3.41 -7.08
N PRO A 285 1.00 3.21 -8.32
CA PRO A 285 1.57 3.75 -9.56
C PRO A 285 1.66 5.27 -9.53
N PHE A 286 2.66 5.83 -10.28
CA PHE A 286 2.92 7.27 -10.25
C PHE A 286 1.90 8.06 -11.08
N ALA A 287 1.56 9.26 -10.63
CA ALA A 287 0.51 10.10 -11.23
C ALA A 287 1.06 10.96 -12.40
N ASP A 288 1.71 10.34 -13.38
CA ASP A 288 2.37 11.02 -14.51
C ASP A 288 1.48 12.01 -15.25
N GLU A 289 0.25 11.61 -15.57
CA GLU A 289 -0.67 12.43 -16.37
C GLU A 289 -1.07 13.70 -15.63
N ALA A 290 -1.47 13.59 -14.36
CA ALA A 290 -1.86 14.74 -13.54
C ALA A 290 -0.70 15.73 -13.36
N ILE A 291 0.52 15.21 -13.19
CA ILE A 291 1.73 16.03 -13.08
C ILE A 291 2.01 16.75 -14.40
N ARG A 292 2.00 16.05 -15.54
CA ARG A 292 2.28 16.63 -16.85
C ARG A 292 1.25 17.71 -17.22
N GLU A 293 -0.03 17.47 -16.98
CA GLU A 293 -1.09 18.42 -17.26
C GLU A 293 -0.86 19.76 -16.53
N LEU A 294 -0.60 19.69 -15.21
CA LEU A 294 -0.38 20.90 -14.42
C LEU A 294 0.98 21.55 -14.68
N ALA A 295 2.02 20.75 -14.94
CA ALA A 295 3.36 21.24 -15.27
C ALA A 295 3.38 22.08 -16.55
N GLN A 296 2.65 21.66 -17.60
CA GLN A 296 2.58 22.39 -18.89
C GLN A 296 2.04 23.81 -18.76
N ARG A 297 1.23 24.08 -17.74
CA ARG A 297 0.64 25.39 -17.48
C ARG A 297 1.22 26.09 -16.23
N SER A 298 2.40 25.68 -15.80
CA SER A 298 3.13 26.27 -14.67
C SER A 298 4.49 26.80 -15.09
N THR A 299 4.85 28.00 -14.61
CA THR A 299 6.18 28.59 -14.87
C THR A 299 7.27 27.85 -14.08
N HIS A 300 6.99 27.52 -12.82
CA HIS A 300 7.91 26.83 -11.90
C HIS A 300 7.25 25.61 -11.29
N ILE A 301 8.06 24.57 -11.02
CA ILE A 301 7.63 23.35 -10.32
C ILE A 301 8.57 23.12 -9.15
#